data_6775abeae2afa29299b477a6be6bc809
#
_entry.id   6775abeae2afa29299b477a6be6bc809
#
_cell.length_a   1.000
_cell.length_b   1.000
_cell.length_c   1.000
_cell.angle_alpha   90.00
_cell.angle_beta   90.00
_cell.angle_gamma   90.00
#
_symmetry.space_group_name_H-M   'P 1'
#
loop_
_entity.id
_entity.type
_entity.pdbx_description
1 polymer ?
#
loop_
_entity_poly.entity_id
_entity_poly.type
_entity_poly.pdbx_seq_one_letter_code
_entity_poly.pdbx_strand_id
1 'polypeptide(L)'
;MKAKFAKVVAVIAAIGLAFGASAAPARAAGSTINLYISADTNIQDLWQKTLIPEFNKVNPNYNIVVTFDRNGANDAQTLAKIIASRDTRRNPGIDLIDGGMVTTLGAAGLLYRFNTVAIPNLKDVPKVLIENGKGGIPYRASQVLLAYNSTNVKTPPKTLTALLAWIKANPGKFTYNAPAGGGSGYSFVQTVLDSQLTAAEIKTLATTEDKTIQAKWSKGWEILRGLNKFTYGQNGTYPVNNAATLDLLSKGLVDVAPVWSDQIASAVKAGTMPKNIKTISISGPSFTGGPAYLGILANGTNRPGARVLINWLLSPAGQNLIVAGSMNGLPVIPVSKLDPVAAAGIADLDITTMRPPYVSANANNVRSGWATEVPGK
;
A
#
# COMPACT_ATOMS: atom_id res chain seq x y z
N MET A 1 35.01 2.65 86.90
CA MET A 1 35.20 4.09 86.62
C MET A 1 34.33 4.49 85.51
N LYS A 2 33.36 5.37 85.79
CA LYS A 2 32.19 5.64 84.94
C LYS A 2 32.44 6.85 84.02
N ALA A 3 32.41 6.68 82.69
CA ALA A 3 32.49 7.73 81.74
C ALA A 3 31.07 8.14 81.37
N LYS A 4 30.78 9.45 81.50
CA LYS A 4 29.48 10.07 81.16
C LYS A 4 29.45 10.48 79.64
N PHE A 5 28.47 10.02 78.93
CA PHE A 5 28.18 10.47 77.57
C PHE A 5 27.31 11.74 77.61
N ALA A 6 27.79 12.82 77.05
CA ALA A 6 27.03 14.06 76.80
C ALA A 6 26.28 13.93 75.47
N LYS A 7 24.99 14.18 75.49
CA LYS A 7 24.13 14.27 74.30
C LYS A 7 24.24 15.64 73.67
N VAL A 8 24.73 15.74 72.44
CA VAL A 8 24.61 16.95 71.60
C VAL A 8 23.38 16.76 70.72
N VAL A 9 22.41 17.66 70.90
CA VAL A 9 21.23 17.71 70.04
C VAL A 9 21.56 18.69 68.92
N ALA A 10 21.69 18.24 67.69
CA ALA A 10 21.79 19.02 66.51
C ALA A 10 20.39 19.23 65.88
N VAL A 11 19.92 20.47 65.93
CA VAL A 11 18.71 20.88 65.21
C VAL A 11 19.09 21.13 63.74
N ILE A 12 18.62 20.23 62.85
CA ILE A 12 18.73 20.42 61.40
C ILE A 12 17.44 21.07 60.94
N ALA A 13 17.51 22.35 60.53
CA ALA A 13 16.43 23.05 59.82
C ALA A 13 16.34 22.48 58.40
N ALA A 14 15.31 21.72 58.10
CA ALA A 14 14.98 21.29 56.77
C ALA A 14 14.33 22.41 55.97
N ILE A 15 15.07 23.06 55.07
CA ILE A 15 14.52 23.93 54.03
C ILE A 15 13.95 23.01 52.94
N GLY A 16 12.64 22.84 52.93
CA GLY A 16 11.90 22.13 51.89
C GLY A 16 11.89 22.93 50.59
N LEU A 17 12.78 22.60 49.65
CA LEU A 17 12.64 22.97 48.25
C LEU A 17 11.51 22.12 47.62
N ALA A 18 10.30 22.71 47.58
CA ALA A 18 9.22 22.15 46.79
C ALA A 18 9.56 22.29 45.29
N PHE A 19 10.21 21.31 44.72
CA PHE A 19 10.20 21.13 43.25
C PHE A 19 8.76 20.82 42.86
N GLY A 20 8.05 21.81 42.38
CA GLY A 20 6.80 21.63 41.67
C GLY A 20 7.07 20.83 40.39
N ALA A 21 7.02 19.52 40.50
CA ALA A 21 6.88 18.68 39.35
C ALA A 21 5.51 19.02 38.75
N SER A 22 5.48 19.87 37.70
CA SER A 22 4.35 19.98 36.82
C SER A 22 4.14 18.59 36.22
N ALA A 23 3.25 17.79 36.84
CA ALA A 23 2.74 16.57 36.24
C ALA A 23 2.13 16.97 34.90
N ALA A 24 2.79 16.64 33.82
CA ALA A 24 2.14 16.66 32.52
C ALA A 24 0.81 15.92 32.69
N PRO A 25 -0.31 16.48 32.21
CA PRO A 25 -1.60 15.82 32.38
C PRO A 25 -1.46 14.38 31.88
N ALA A 26 -1.69 13.41 32.77
CA ALA A 26 -1.76 12.00 32.40
C ALA A 26 -2.85 11.94 31.32
N ARG A 27 -2.41 11.72 30.06
CA ARG A 27 -3.32 11.52 28.94
C ARG A 27 -4.21 10.36 29.36
N ALA A 28 -5.51 10.60 29.52
CA ALA A 28 -6.47 9.53 29.80
C ALA A 28 -6.15 8.38 28.85
N ALA A 29 -6.07 7.14 29.37
CA ALA A 29 -5.71 5.99 28.58
C ALA A 29 -6.69 5.91 27.41
N GLY A 30 -6.29 6.45 26.25
CA GLY A 30 -7.15 6.57 25.08
C GLY A 30 -7.51 5.19 24.56
N SER A 31 -8.67 5.08 23.93
CA SER A 31 -9.10 3.84 23.30
C SER A 31 -8.05 3.42 22.24
N THR A 32 -7.34 2.33 22.48
CA THR A 32 -6.27 1.86 21.59
C THR A 32 -6.85 1.20 20.36
N ILE A 33 -6.33 1.57 19.17
CA ILE A 33 -6.62 0.93 17.88
C ILE A 33 -5.34 0.24 17.42
N ASN A 34 -5.35 -1.09 17.32
CA ASN A 34 -4.24 -1.88 16.83
C ASN A 34 -4.34 -1.99 15.31
N LEU A 35 -3.46 -1.27 14.61
CA LEU A 35 -3.40 -1.20 13.15
C LEU A 35 -2.25 -2.06 12.62
N TYR A 36 -2.58 -3.09 11.83
CA TYR A 36 -1.60 -3.87 11.07
C TYR A 36 -1.49 -3.30 9.66
N ILE A 37 -0.27 -2.97 9.25
CA ILE A 37 0.03 -2.44 7.92
C ILE A 37 0.95 -3.42 7.19
N SER A 38 0.48 -3.98 6.07
CA SER A 38 1.24 -4.81 5.15
C SER A 38 1.45 -4.05 3.84
N ALA A 39 2.61 -3.38 3.71
CA ALA A 39 2.84 -2.45 2.59
C ALA A 39 4.33 -2.09 2.42
N ASP A 40 4.63 -1.22 1.44
CA ASP A 40 5.92 -0.57 1.28
C ASP A 40 6.13 0.56 2.31
N THR A 41 7.37 1.01 2.48
CA THR A 41 7.75 1.99 3.51
C THR A 41 7.12 3.37 3.32
N ASN A 42 6.75 3.77 2.09
CA ASN A 42 6.03 5.02 1.84
C ASN A 42 4.64 5.01 2.49
N ILE A 43 3.99 3.85 2.60
CA ILE A 43 2.71 3.69 3.30
C ILE A 43 2.90 3.73 4.80
N GLN A 44 3.97 3.13 5.31
CA GLN A 44 4.36 3.28 6.72
C GLN A 44 4.54 4.76 7.07
N ASP A 45 5.27 5.49 6.24
CA ASP A 45 5.52 6.93 6.43
C ASP A 45 4.23 7.75 6.36
N LEU A 46 3.34 7.44 5.41
CA LEU A 46 2.02 8.07 5.34
C LEU A 46 1.26 7.92 6.67
N TRP A 47 1.19 6.71 7.22
CA TRP A 47 0.50 6.47 8.48
C TRP A 47 1.19 7.14 9.66
N GLN A 48 2.48 6.88 9.86
CA GLN A 48 3.19 7.29 11.08
C GLN A 48 3.56 8.78 11.10
N LYS A 49 3.88 9.36 9.94
CA LYS A 49 4.35 10.75 9.85
C LYS A 49 3.25 11.75 9.46
N THR A 50 2.13 11.27 8.92
CA THR A 50 1.06 12.15 8.42
C THR A 50 -0.29 11.82 9.05
N LEU A 51 -0.87 10.65 8.76
CA LEU A 51 -2.27 10.36 9.11
C LEU A 51 -2.49 10.26 10.63
N ILE A 52 -1.65 9.52 11.35
CA ILE A 52 -1.79 9.35 12.81
C ILE A 52 -1.60 10.67 13.56
N PRO A 53 -0.55 11.47 13.30
CA PRO A 53 -0.41 12.77 13.94
C PRO A 53 -1.61 13.71 13.71
N GLU A 54 -2.10 13.80 12.47
CA GLU A 54 -3.22 14.68 12.14
C GLU A 54 -4.56 14.16 12.71
N PHE A 55 -4.79 12.84 12.68
CA PHE A 55 -5.95 12.24 13.34
C PHE A 55 -5.95 12.53 14.84
N ASN A 56 -4.82 12.40 15.52
CA ASN A 56 -4.71 12.60 16.97
C ASN A 56 -4.92 14.06 17.39
N LYS A 57 -4.67 15.06 16.51
CA LYS A 57 -4.98 16.46 16.80
C LYS A 57 -6.49 16.69 17.03
N VAL A 58 -7.32 16.02 16.25
CA VAL A 58 -8.79 16.16 16.29
C VAL A 58 -9.48 15.04 17.06
N ASN A 59 -8.77 13.98 17.39
CA ASN A 59 -9.25 12.82 18.14
C ASN A 59 -8.24 12.42 19.25
N PRO A 60 -7.96 13.29 20.23
CA PRO A 60 -6.87 13.09 21.21
C PRO A 60 -7.09 11.89 22.15
N ASN A 61 -8.31 11.38 22.24
CA ASN A 61 -8.68 10.24 23.08
C ASN A 61 -8.37 8.87 22.45
N TYR A 62 -7.81 8.85 21.24
CA TYR A 62 -7.40 7.61 20.58
C TYR A 62 -5.89 7.47 20.57
N ASN A 63 -5.43 6.21 20.69
CA ASN A 63 -4.03 5.83 20.53
C ASN A 63 -3.95 4.76 19.44
N ILE A 64 -3.22 5.04 18.34
CA ILE A 64 -3.04 4.07 17.25
C ILE A 64 -1.70 3.40 17.42
N VAL A 65 -1.72 2.08 17.64
CA VAL A 65 -0.53 1.23 17.73
C VAL A 65 -0.34 0.51 16.41
N VAL A 66 0.77 0.80 15.74
CA VAL A 66 1.09 0.24 14.42
C VAL A 66 1.97 -0.99 14.55
N THR A 67 1.55 -2.09 13.92
CA THR A 67 2.41 -3.22 13.55
C THR A 67 2.65 -3.14 12.06
N PHE A 68 3.91 -2.92 11.66
CA PHE A 68 4.28 -2.82 10.25
C PHE A 68 4.93 -4.10 9.75
N ASP A 69 4.38 -4.66 8.67
CA ASP A 69 4.92 -5.80 7.93
C ASP A 69 5.37 -5.34 6.54
N ARG A 70 6.68 -5.24 6.37
CA ARG A 70 7.25 -4.75 5.13
C ARG A 70 7.03 -5.73 3.98
N ASN A 71 6.36 -5.25 2.94
CA ASN A 71 6.05 -5.99 1.71
C ASN A 71 5.23 -7.28 1.95
N GLY A 72 4.54 -7.40 3.09
CA GLY A 72 3.72 -8.57 3.42
C GLY A 72 4.51 -9.84 3.73
N ALA A 73 5.73 -9.70 4.24
CA ALA A 73 6.61 -10.84 4.53
C ALA A 73 5.97 -11.86 5.50
N ASN A 74 5.08 -11.40 6.40
CA ASN A 74 4.39 -12.23 7.38
C ASN A 74 2.88 -12.34 7.11
N ASP A 75 2.40 -11.97 5.93
CA ASP A 75 0.96 -11.99 5.60
C ASP A 75 0.33 -13.38 5.80
N ALA A 76 1.03 -14.44 5.41
CA ALA A 76 0.52 -15.80 5.57
C ALA A 76 0.32 -16.19 7.04
N GLN A 77 1.30 -15.86 7.91
CA GLN A 77 1.22 -16.12 9.35
C GLN A 77 0.13 -15.27 10.01
N THR A 78 0.02 -14.00 9.62
CA THR A 78 -1.01 -13.08 10.14
C THR A 78 -2.40 -13.55 9.72
N LEU A 79 -2.60 -13.97 8.48
CA LEU A 79 -3.86 -14.53 8.00
C LEU A 79 -4.23 -15.80 8.79
N ALA A 80 -3.29 -16.73 8.98
CA ALA A 80 -3.51 -17.94 9.77
C ALA A 80 -3.90 -17.61 11.23
N LYS A 81 -3.23 -16.64 11.86
CA LYS A 81 -3.55 -16.14 13.20
C LYS A 81 -4.98 -15.57 13.29
N ILE A 82 -5.39 -14.79 12.29
CA ILE A 82 -6.75 -14.22 12.23
C ILE A 82 -7.80 -15.33 12.10
N ILE A 83 -7.57 -16.30 11.22
CA ILE A 83 -8.47 -17.45 11.03
C ILE A 83 -8.62 -18.26 12.35
N ALA A 84 -7.50 -18.62 12.98
CA ALA A 84 -7.50 -19.35 14.25
C ALA A 84 -8.18 -18.56 15.38
N SER A 85 -8.03 -17.23 15.39
CA SER A 85 -8.66 -16.36 16.39
C SER A 85 -10.19 -16.32 16.27
N ARG A 86 -10.73 -16.43 15.05
CA ARG A 86 -12.17 -16.54 14.82
C ARG A 86 -12.73 -17.79 15.48
N ASP A 87 -12.10 -18.92 15.27
CA ASP A 87 -12.59 -20.22 15.73
C ASP A 87 -12.56 -20.31 17.26
N THR A 88 -11.59 -19.63 17.88
CA THR A 88 -11.50 -19.54 19.35
C THR A 88 -12.24 -18.33 19.95
N ARG A 89 -12.84 -17.47 19.13
CA ARG A 89 -13.50 -16.20 19.52
C ARG A 89 -12.58 -15.26 20.29
N ARG A 90 -11.28 -15.37 20.11
CA ARG A 90 -10.26 -14.50 20.73
C ARG A 90 -9.91 -13.35 19.79
N ASN A 91 -9.47 -12.22 20.38
CA ASN A 91 -8.90 -11.14 19.60
C ASN A 91 -7.51 -11.55 19.10
N PRO A 92 -7.20 -11.35 17.78
CA PRO A 92 -5.85 -11.59 17.25
C PRO A 92 -4.83 -10.50 17.64
N GLY A 93 -5.21 -9.48 18.41
CA GLY A 93 -4.38 -8.31 18.70
C GLY A 93 -4.36 -7.30 17.55
N ILE A 94 -5.35 -7.35 16.66
CA ILE A 94 -5.48 -6.48 15.50
C ILE A 94 -6.94 -6.02 15.44
N ASP A 95 -7.16 -4.71 15.29
CA ASP A 95 -8.48 -4.11 15.10
C ASP A 95 -8.74 -3.72 13.66
N LEU A 96 -7.68 -3.21 13.01
CA LEU A 96 -7.73 -2.66 11.65
C LEU A 96 -6.53 -3.18 10.83
N ILE A 97 -6.77 -3.49 9.56
CA ILE A 97 -5.75 -3.95 8.62
C ILE A 97 -5.71 -3.01 7.41
N ASP A 98 -4.51 -2.60 7.01
CA ASP A 98 -4.18 -2.01 5.72
C ASP A 98 -3.27 -2.98 4.95
N GLY A 99 -3.78 -3.57 3.87
CA GLY A 99 -2.97 -4.51 3.08
C GLY A 99 -3.76 -5.34 2.09
N GLY A 100 -3.04 -6.05 1.24
CA GLY A 100 -3.61 -6.86 0.16
C GLY A 100 -4.51 -8.01 0.62
N MET A 101 -4.38 -8.47 1.88
CA MET A 101 -5.20 -9.54 2.44
C MET A 101 -6.64 -9.11 2.79
N VAL A 102 -6.96 -7.81 2.81
CA VAL A 102 -8.29 -7.29 3.22
C VAL A 102 -9.42 -7.92 2.41
N THR A 103 -9.30 -7.97 1.09
CA THR A 103 -10.33 -8.57 0.23
C THR A 103 -10.48 -10.08 0.44
N THR A 104 -9.40 -10.79 0.75
CA THR A 104 -9.41 -12.21 1.12
C THR A 104 -10.13 -12.43 2.44
N LEU A 105 -9.82 -11.62 3.46
CA LEU A 105 -10.50 -11.65 4.76
C LEU A 105 -12.00 -11.34 4.62
N GLY A 106 -12.34 -10.38 3.76
CA GLY A 106 -13.72 -10.01 3.48
C GLY A 106 -14.50 -11.14 2.81
N ALA A 107 -13.92 -11.79 1.79
CA ALA A 107 -14.51 -12.94 1.13
C ALA A 107 -14.71 -14.14 2.11
N ALA A 108 -13.80 -14.30 3.09
CA ALA A 108 -13.91 -15.31 4.15
C ALA A 108 -14.89 -14.94 5.29
N GLY A 109 -15.53 -13.75 5.24
CA GLY A 109 -16.46 -13.29 6.29
C GLY A 109 -15.78 -12.90 7.60
N LEU A 110 -14.50 -12.57 7.58
CA LEU A 110 -13.68 -12.23 8.76
C LEU A 110 -13.68 -10.73 9.08
N LEU A 111 -14.26 -9.90 8.20
CA LEU A 111 -14.37 -8.46 8.41
C LEU A 111 -15.72 -8.08 9.04
N TYR A 112 -15.68 -7.03 9.85
CA TYR A 112 -16.89 -6.39 10.38
C TYR A 112 -17.67 -5.74 9.23
N ARG A 113 -18.98 -6.00 9.19
CA ARG A 113 -19.88 -5.37 8.22
C ARG A 113 -20.26 -3.97 8.70
N PHE A 114 -20.19 -3.01 7.81
CA PHE A 114 -20.46 -1.60 8.08
C PHE A 114 -21.55 -1.06 7.14
N ASN A 115 -22.04 0.14 7.45
CA ASN A 115 -22.96 0.92 6.63
C ASN A 115 -22.68 2.42 6.80
N THR A 116 -23.41 3.25 6.07
CA THR A 116 -23.29 4.71 6.10
C THR A 116 -23.70 5.35 7.43
N VAL A 117 -24.49 4.65 8.27
CA VAL A 117 -24.79 5.11 9.62
C VAL A 117 -23.57 4.98 10.53
N ALA A 118 -22.84 3.88 10.39
CA ALA A 118 -21.64 3.61 11.20
C ALA A 118 -20.42 4.41 10.71
N ILE A 119 -20.35 4.77 9.41
CA ILE A 119 -19.27 5.50 8.75
C ILE A 119 -19.91 6.52 7.79
N PRO A 120 -20.33 7.70 8.28
CA PRO A 120 -21.11 8.67 7.49
C PRO A 120 -20.44 9.14 6.20
N ASN A 121 -19.12 9.32 6.18
CA ASN A 121 -18.37 9.78 4.99
C ASN A 121 -18.27 8.71 3.88
N LEU A 122 -18.68 7.48 4.15
CA LEU A 122 -18.77 6.42 3.14
C LEU A 122 -19.75 6.77 2.00
N LYS A 123 -20.73 7.66 2.26
CA LYS A 123 -21.68 8.18 1.24
C LYS A 123 -20.99 8.82 0.03
N ASP A 124 -19.76 9.30 0.21
CA ASP A 124 -18.99 10.00 -0.81
C ASP A 124 -18.08 9.06 -1.62
N VAL A 125 -17.99 7.80 -1.22
CA VAL A 125 -17.19 6.78 -1.90
C VAL A 125 -18.03 6.11 -2.99
N PRO A 126 -17.54 5.98 -4.24
CA PRO A 126 -18.25 5.28 -5.30
C PRO A 126 -18.64 3.86 -4.90
N LYS A 127 -19.90 3.50 -5.11
CA LYS A 127 -20.46 2.21 -4.68
C LYS A 127 -19.67 1.01 -5.21
N VAL A 128 -19.23 1.08 -6.48
CA VAL A 128 -18.44 0.02 -7.12
C VAL A 128 -17.13 -0.26 -6.37
N LEU A 129 -16.48 0.76 -5.79
CA LEU A 129 -15.25 0.57 -5.01
C LEU A 129 -15.53 -0.13 -3.68
N ILE A 130 -16.67 0.17 -3.04
CA ILE A 130 -17.11 -0.48 -1.81
C ILE A 130 -17.42 -1.96 -2.07
N GLU A 131 -18.14 -2.27 -3.14
CA GLU A 131 -18.51 -3.63 -3.53
C GLU A 131 -17.28 -4.48 -3.86
N ASN A 132 -16.31 -3.92 -4.57
CA ASN A 132 -15.05 -4.58 -4.90
C ASN A 132 -14.20 -4.88 -3.65
N GLY A 133 -14.36 -4.13 -2.58
CA GLY A 133 -13.65 -4.31 -1.30
C GLY A 133 -14.05 -5.58 -0.52
N LYS A 134 -15.17 -6.25 -0.89
CA LYS A 134 -15.67 -7.47 -0.21
C LYS A 134 -15.86 -7.31 1.31
N GLY A 135 -16.16 -6.11 1.78
CA GLY A 135 -16.21 -5.74 3.19
C GLY A 135 -15.00 -4.94 3.67
N GLY A 136 -14.00 -4.75 2.84
CA GLY A 136 -12.98 -3.73 3.02
C GLY A 136 -13.49 -2.34 2.61
N ILE A 137 -12.95 -1.31 3.23
CA ILE A 137 -13.32 0.09 2.99
C ILE A 137 -12.18 0.74 2.20
N PRO A 138 -12.44 1.24 0.98
CA PRO A 138 -11.41 1.95 0.23
C PRO A 138 -11.06 3.27 0.93
N TYR A 139 -9.78 3.62 1.02
CA TYR A 139 -9.36 4.86 1.69
C TYR A 139 -8.36 5.69 0.89
N ARG A 140 -7.66 5.10 -0.03
CA ARG A 140 -6.75 5.71 -1.01
C ARG A 140 -6.71 4.87 -2.26
N ALA A 141 -6.16 5.40 -3.35
CA ALA A 141 -5.87 4.60 -4.54
C ALA A 141 -4.46 4.92 -5.06
N SER A 142 -3.96 4.02 -5.91
CA SER A 142 -2.75 4.23 -6.70
C SER A 142 -2.82 3.37 -7.98
N GLN A 143 -1.92 3.64 -8.93
CA GLN A 143 -1.81 2.87 -10.17
C GLN A 143 -0.35 2.60 -10.51
N VAL A 144 -0.11 1.54 -11.24
CA VAL A 144 1.21 1.32 -11.83
C VAL A 144 1.33 2.14 -13.10
N LEU A 145 2.44 2.85 -13.23
CA LEU A 145 2.81 3.67 -14.38
C LEU A 145 4.13 3.18 -14.96
N LEU A 146 4.41 3.54 -16.21
CA LEU A 146 5.73 3.38 -16.78
C LEU A 146 6.57 4.61 -16.42
N ALA A 147 7.57 4.44 -15.57
CA ALA A 147 8.58 5.46 -15.33
C ALA A 147 9.65 5.41 -16.42
N TYR A 148 10.15 6.58 -16.83
CA TYR A 148 11.19 6.68 -17.82
C TYR A 148 12.12 7.88 -17.56
N ASN A 149 13.39 7.70 -17.93
CA ASN A 149 14.38 8.76 -17.91
C ASN A 149 14.21 9.66 -19.15
N SER A 150 13.63 10.84 -18.98
CA SER A 150 13.33 11.76 -20.09
C SER A 150 14.58 12.36 -20.76
N THR A 151 15.77 12.22 -20.16
CA THR A 151 17.03 12.58 -20.79
C THR A 151 17.40 11.58 -21.89
N ASN A 152 17.18 10.29 -21.66
CA ASN A 152 17.57 9.21 -22.56
C ASN A 152 16.41 8.76 -23.47
N VAL A 153 15.17 8.79 -22.97
CA VAL A 153 13.96 8.32 -23.67
C VAL A 153 13.11 9.51 -24.06
N LYS A 154 13.33 10.05 -25.28
CA LYS A 154 12.61 11.23 -25.78
C LYS A 154 11.17 10.93 -26.18
N THR A 155 10.90 9.71 -26.63
CA THR A 155 9.58 9.22 -27.03
C THR A 155 9.27 7.95 -26.26
N PRO A 156 8.66 8.04 -25.05
CA PRO A 156 8.36 6.88 -24.25
C PRO A 156 7.26 6.02 -24.89
N PRO A 157 7.32 4.70 -24.77
CA PRO A 157 6.30 3.79 -25.30
C PRO A 157 4.97 3.98 -24.58
N LYS A 158 3.88 4.13 -25.35
CA LYS A 158 2.51 4.37 -24.83
C LYS A 158 1.60 3.14 -24.89
N THR A 159 2.08 2.04 -25.45
CA THR A 159 1.35 0.76 -25.52
C THR A 159 2.25 -0.38 -25.06
N LEU A 160 1.66 -1.51 -24.63
CA LEU A 160 2.44 -2.70 -24.30
C LEU A 160 3.29 -3.17 -25.48
N THR A 161 2.72 -3.20 -26.69
CA THR A 161 3.45 -3.61 -27.91
C THR A 161 4.66 -2.72 -28.16
N ALA A 162 4.51 -1.39 -28.05
CA ALA A 162 5.62 -0.45 -28.18
C ALA A 162 6.66 -0.63 -27.06
N LEU A 163 6.22 -0.92 -25.82
CA LEU A 163 7.13 -1.19 -24.71
C LEU A 163 7.95 -2.44 -24.94
N LEU A 164 7.34 -3.55 -25.37
CA LEU A 164 8.05 -4.80 -25.68
C LEU A 164 9.06 -4.63 -26.82
N ALA A 165 8.72 -3.84 -27.84
CA ALA A 165 9.64 -3.49 -28.93
C ALA A 165 10.81 -2.61 -28.41
N TRP A 166 10.50 -1.61 -27.57
CA TRP A 166 11.50 -0.73 -26.97
C TRP A 166 12.52 -1.52 -26.12
N ILE A 167 12.05 -2.45 -25.28
CA ILE A 167 12.90 -3.31 -24.45
C ILE A 167 13.91 -4.07 -25.30
N LYS A 168 13.47 -4.66 -26.41
CA LYS A 168 14.32 -5.43 -27.33
C LYS A 168 15.35 -4.54 -28.07
N ALA A 169 14.97 -3.30 -28.37
CA ALA A 169 15.84 -2.32 -29.02
C ALA A 169 16.85 -1.66 -28.06
N ASN A 170 16.62 -1.75 -26.74
CA ASN A 170 17.45 -1.13 -25.70
C ASN A 170 17.86 -2.15 -24.62
N PRO A 171 18.69 -3.15 -24.93
CA PRO A 171 19.08 -4.20 -24.01
C PRO A 171 19.71 -3.64 -22.72
N GLY A 172 19.31 -4.18 -21.58
CA GLY A 172 19.79 -3.77 -20.25
C GLY A 172 19.17 -2.46 -19.70
N LYS A 173 18.31 -1.77 -20.46
CA LYS A 173 17.74 -0.47 -20.06
C LYS A 173 16.34 -0.53 -19.48
N PHE A 174 15.80 -1.73 -19.35
CA PHE A 174 14.50 -2.00 -18.71
C PHE A 174 14.65 -3.02 -17.59
N THR A 175 13.85 -2.87 -16.55
CA THR A 175 13.66 -3.90 -15.53
C THR A 175 12.26 -3.83 -14.93
N TYR A 176 11.88 -4.88 -14.23
CA TYR A 176 10.73 -4.95 -13.32
C TYR A 176 11.09 -5.86 -12.14
N ASN A 177 10.50 -5.68 -10.99
CA ASN A 177 10.77 -6.56 -9.85
C ASN A 177 10.04 -7.90 -9.95
N ALA A 178 10.57 -8.91 -9.29
CA ALA A 178 9.87 -10.19 -9.11
C ALA A 178 8.44 -9.97 -8.60
N PRO A 179 7.41 -10.61 -9.19
CA PRO A 179 6.00 -10.40 -8.80
C PRO A 179 5.69 -10.71 -7.34
N ALA A 180 6.45 -11.61 -6.71
CA ALA A 180 6.31 -11.91 -5.28
C ALA A 180 6.78 -10.76 -4.39
N GLY A 181 7.71 -9.93 -4.86
CA GLY A 181 8.30 -8.83 -4.09
C GLY A 181 7.63 -7.46 -4.27
N GLY A 182 6.52 -7.38 -5.02
CA GLY A 182 5.79 -6.13 -5.14
C GLY A 182 4.89 -6.01 -6.36
N GLY A 183 3.90 -5.14 -6.23
CA GLY A 183 2.81 -5.01 -7.19
C GLY A 183 3.19 -4.38 -8.53
N SER A 184 4.27 -3.58 -8.65
CA SER A 184 4.63 -2.98 -9.95
C SER A 184 5.15 -4.03 -10.93
N GLY A 185 6.01 -4.95 -10.48
CA GLY A 185 6.44 -6.09 -11.29
C GLY A 185 5.31 -7.07 -11.58
N TYR A 186 4.48 -7.36 -10.57
CA TYR A 186 3.27 -8.15 -10.75
C TYR A 186 2.37 -7.54 -11.84
N SER A 187 2.15 -6.23 -11.82
CA SER A 187 1.34 -5.52 -12.80
C SER A 187 1.89 -5.64 -14.22
N PHE A 188 3.21 -5.53 -14.40
CA PHE A 188 3.84 -5.76 -15.70
C PHE A 188 3.60 -7.19 -16.19
N VAL A 189 3.85 -8.19 -15.35
CA VAL A 189 3.65 -9.60 -15.70
C VAL A 189 2.19 -9.85 -16.06
N GLN A 190 1.24 -9.45 -15.19
CA GLN A 190 -0.19 -9.57 -15.48
C GLN A 190 -0.55 -8.90 -16.82
N THR A 191 0.01 -7.72 -17.11
CA THR A 191 -0.27 -6.99 -18.36
C THR A 191 0.21 -7.74 -19.60
N VAL A 192 1.37 -8.43 -19.51
CA VAL A 192 1.84 -9.30 -20.62
C VAL A 192 0.93 -10.53 -20.76
N LEU A 193 0.49 -11.15 -19.67
CA LEU A 193 -0.43 -12.29 -19.73
C LEU A 193 -1.79 -11.85 -20.30
N ASP A 194 -2.31 -10.72 -19.87
CA ASP A 194 -3.59 -10.15 -20.33
C ASP A 194 -3.60 -9.80 -21.81
N SER A 195 -2.43 -9.54 -22.42
CA SER A 195 -2.35 -9.31 -23.87
C SER A 195 -2.72 -10.52 -24.72
N GLN A 196 -2.85 -11.70 -24.10
CA GLN A 196 -3.28 -12.95 -24.73
C GLN A 196 -4.77 -13.27 -24.47
N LEU A 197 -5.47 -12.40 -23.75
CA LEU A 197 -6.85 -12.60 -23.28
C LEU A 197 -7.80 -11.56 -23.87
N THR A 198 -9.07 -11.93 -23.97
CA THR A 198 -10.15 -10.98 -24.25
C THR A 198 -10.47 -10.13 -23.03
N ALA A 199 -11.12 -8.98 -23.23
CA ALA A 199 -11.57 -8.12 -22.14
C ALA A 199 -12.52 -8.84 -21.16
N ALA A 200 -13.36 -9.76 -21.64
CA ALA A 200 -14.26 -10.57 -20.82
C ALA A 200 -13.47 -11.55 -19.93
N GLU A 201 -12.45 -12.21 -20.46
CA GLU A 201 -11.58 -13.12 -19.70
C GLU A 201 -10.78 -12.39 -18.63
N ILE A 202 -10.23 -11.22 -18.94
CA ILE A 202 -9.54 -10.36 -17.96
C ILE A 202 -10.49 -10.00 -16.82
N LYS A 203 -11.73 -9.60 -17.14
CA LYS A 203 -12.75 -9.29 -16.13
C LYS A 203 -13.11 -10.52 -15.28
N THR A 204 -13.21 -11.70 -15.88
CA THR A 204 -13.45 -12.96 -15.14
C THR A 204 -12.31 -13.22 -14.15
N LEU A 205 -11.05 -13.15 -14.59
CA LEU A 205 -9.89 -13.38 -13.70
C LEU A 205 -9.75 -12.35 -12.57
N ALA A 206 -10.30 -11.16 -12.74
CA ALA A 206 -10.34 -10.15 -11.68
C ALA A 206 -11.35 -10.48 -10.55
N THR A 207 -12.28 -11.41 -10.78
CA THR A 207 -13.37 -11.74 -9.84
C THR A 207 -13.44 -13.21 -9.42
N THR A 208 -12.98 -14.12 -10.27
CA THR A 208 -13.11 -15.56 -10.10
C THR A 208 -11.85 -16.28 -10.54
N GLU A 209 -11.46 -17.35 -9.84
CA GLU A 209 -10.41 -18.25 -10.31
C GLU A 209 -10.93 -19.06 -11.50
N ASP A 210 -10.19 -19.04 -12.62
CA ASP A 210 -10.50 -19.84 -13.82
C ASP A 210 -9.23 -20.39 -14.45
N LYS A 211 -9.00 -21.68 -14.25
CA LYS A 211 -7.84 -22.40 -14.77
C LYS A 211 -7.86 -22.59 -16.28
N THR A 212 -9.06 -22.61 -16.89
CA THR A 212 -9.21 -22.70 -18.34
C THR A 212 -8.71 -21.43 -19.02
N ILE A 213 -9.04 -20.26 -18.46
CA ILE A 213 -8.49 -18.98 -18.94
C ILE A 213 -6.99 -18.91 -18.66
N GLN A 214 -6.52 -19.34 -17.48
CA GLN A 214 -5.09 -19.35 -17.12
C GLN A 214 -4.24 -20.19 -18.08
N ALA A 215 -4.78 -21.26 -18.66
CA ALA A 215 -4.07 -22.06 -19.66
C ALA A 215 -3.62 -21.24 -20.89
N LYS A 216 -4.27 -20.13 -21.20
CA LYS A 216 -3.89 -19.21 -22.27
C LYS A 216 -2.66 -18.35 -21.93
N TRP A 217 -2.18 -18.36 -20.70
CA TRP A 217 -0.99 -17.61 -20.30
C TRP A 217 0.32 -18.17 -20.91
N SER A 218 0.32 -19.38 -21.48
CA SER A 218 1.52 -20.04 -22.04
C SER A 218 2.33 -19.12 -22.95
N LYS A 219 1.66 -18.46 -23.90
CA LYS A 219 2.31 -17.50 -24.82
C LYS A 219 2.81 -16.23 -24.11
N GLY A 220 2.12 -15.79 -23.05
CA GLY A 220 2.58 -14.69 -22.21
C GLY A 220 3.87 -15.04 -21.47
N TRP A 221 3.98 -16.27 -20.97
CA TRP A 221 5.22 -16.77 -20.35
C TRP A 221 6.37 -16.85 -21.36
N GLU A 222 6.12 -17.28 -22.59
CA GLU A 222 7.11 -17.27 -23.67
C GLU A 222 7.64 -15.85 -23.95
N ILE A 223 6.73 -14.87 -24.03
CA ILE A 223 7.12 -13.46 -24.20
C ILE A 223 8.03 -13.02 -23.06
N LEU A 224 7.63 -13.28 -21.80
CA LEU A 224 8.41 -12.88 -20.62
C LEU A 224 9.80 -13.54 -20.60
N ARG A 225 9.90 -14.87 -20.85
CA ARG A 225 11.19 -15.58 -21.00
C ARG A 225 12.05 -14.94 -22.08
N GLY A 226 11.45 -14.64 -23.23
CA GLY A 226 12.15 -14.02 -24.35
C GLY A 226 12.71 -12.62 -24.05
N LEU A 227 12.27 -11.98 -22.95
CA LEU A 227 12.81 -10.69 -22.48
C LEU A 227 14.05 -10.84 -21.60
N ASN A 228 14.38 -12.01 -21.05
CA ASN A 228 15.48 -12.20 -20.10
C ASN A 228 16.81 -11.61 -20.57
N LYS A 229 17.15 -11.83 -21.84
CA LYS A 229 18.39 -11.29 -22.44
C LYS A 229 18.35 -9.79 -22.76
N PHE A 230 17.24 -9.12 -22.57
CA PHE A 230 17.05 -7.70 -22.83
C PHE A 230 16.76 -6.88 -21.55
N THR A 231 16.41 -7.53 -20.44
CA THR A 231 16.24 -6.85 -19.16
C THR A 231 17.59 -6.51 -18.54
N TYR A 232 17.57 -5.68 -17.49
CA TYR A 232 18.78 -5.33 -16.73
C TYR A 232 19.51 -6.60 -16.26
N GLY A 233 20.84 -6.60 -16.41
CA GLY A 233 21.68 -7.77 -16.13
C GLY A 233 21.71 -8.80 -17.27
N GLN A 234 20.76 -8.81 -18.18
CA GLN A 234 20.68 -9.65 -19.40
C GLN A 234 20.83 -11.17 -19.15
N ASN A 235 20.47 -11.62 -17.95
CA ASN A 235 20.65 -12.99 -17.45
C ASN A 235 19.43 -13.57 -16.77
N GLY A 236 18.25 -12.91 -16.87
CA GLY A 236 17.03 -13.37 -16.21
C GLY A 236 17.03 -13.18 -14.70
N THR A 237 17.88 -12.29 -14.17
CA THR A 237 17.77 -11.85 -12.78
C THR A 237 16.92 -10.58 -12.68
N TYR A 238 16.23 -10.44 -11.57
CA TYR A 238 15.24 -9.39 -11.37
C TYR A 238 15.37 -8.74 -9.97
N PRO A 239 15.09 -7.44 -9.83
CA PRO A 239 15.01 -6.79 -8.52
C PRO A 239 14.04 -7.54 -7.60
N VAL A 240 14.39 -7.64 -6.33
CA VAL A 240 13.60 -8.42 -5.34
C VAL A 240 12.27 -7.76 -4.98
N ASN A 241 12.17 -6.42 -5.12
CA ASN A 241 10.97 -5.65 -4.74
C ASN A 241 10.89 -4.30 -5.47
N ASN A 242 9.79 -3.57 -5.25
CA ASN A 242 9.56 -2.24 -5.82
C ASN A 242 10.70 -1.26 -5.50
N ALA A 243 11.21 -1.24 -4.25
CA ALA A 243 12.26 -0.33 -3.83
C ALA A 243 13.57 -0.57 -4.59
N ALA A 244 13.95 -1.83 -4.83
CA ALA A 244 15.12 -2.17 -5.63
C ALA A 244 14.97 -1.73 -7.10
N THR A 245 13.76 -1.79 -7.66
CA THR A 245 13.47 -1.26 -9.00
C THR A 245 13.65 0.25 -9.06
N LEU A 246 13.12 0.98 -8.06
CA LEU A 246 13.29 2.43 -7.96
C LEU A 246 14.76 2.83 -7.79
N ASP A 247 15.53 2.05 -7.04
CA ASP A 247 16.98 2.29 -6.84
C ASP A 247 17.75 2.20 -8.17
N LEU A 248 17.49 1.17 -8.99
CA LEU A 248 18.10 1.05 -10.31
C LEU A 248 17.75 2.23 -11.23
N LEU A 249 16.48 2.66 -11.19
CA LEU A 249 16.01 3.79 -11.99
C LEU A 249 16.64 5.11 -11.50
N SER A 250 16.72 5.34 -10.20
CA SER A 250 17.29 6.57 -9.62
C SER A 250 18.79 6.71 -9.90
N LYS A 251 19.51 5.58 -9.97
CA LYS A 251 20.94 5.52 -10.32
C LYS A 251 21.22 5.58 -11.83
N GLY A 252 20.18 5.60 -12.68
CA GLY A 252 20.31 5.60 -14.13
C GLY A 252 20.87 4.29 -14.71
N LEU A 253 20.82 3.19 -13.95
CA LEU A 253 21.23 1.87 -14.41
C LEU A 253 20.21 1.29 -15.39
N VAL A 254 18.93 1.64 -15.21
CA VAL A 254 17.85 1.43 -16.18
C VAL A 254 17.21 2.76 -16.55
N ASP A 255 16.65 2.83 -17.74
CA ASP A 255 15.96 4.01 -18.25
C ASP A 255 14.43 3.90 -18.18
N VAL A 256 13.91 2.69 -18.07
CA VAL A 256 12.45 2.43 -18.05
C VAL A 256 12.13 1.31 -17.07
N ALA A 257 11.07 1.51 -16.27
CA ALA A 257 10.55 0.49 -15.34
C ALA A 257 9.09 0.75 -14.99
N PRO A 258 8.27 -0.30 -14.69
CA PRO A 258 6.97 -0.14 -14.05
C PRO A 258 7.15 0.26 -12.58
N VAL A 259 6.39 1.27 -12.13
CA VAL A 259 6.46 1.78 -10.76
C VAL A 259 5.07 2.15 -10.26
N TRP A 260 4.86 2.10 -8.94
CA TRP A 260 3.66 2.66 -8.33
C TRP A 260 3.69 4.19 -8.36
N SER A 261 2.57 4.81 -8.73
CA SER A 261 2.41 6.27 -8.82
C SER A 261 2.73 6.99 -7.51
N ASP A 262 2.31 6.43 -6.40
CA ASP A 262 2.54 6.96 -5.06
C ASP A 262 4.00 6.78 -4.60
N GLN A 263 4.66 5.68 -4.95
CA GLN A 263 6.07 5.47 -4.62
C GLN A 263 6.99 6.42 -5.38
N ILE A 264 6.79 6.58 -6.68
CA ILE A 264 7.62 7.49 -7.49
C ILE A 264 7.38 8.95 -7.06
N ALA A 265 6.13 9.33 -6.77
CA ALA A 265 5.81 10.66 -6.29
C ALA A 265 6.46 10.96 -4.92
N SER A 266 6.40 10.00 -3.99
CA SER A 266 7.08 10.10 -2.70
C SER A 266 8.59 10.25 -2.86
N ALA A 267 9.22 9.47 -3.75
CA ALA A 267 10.66 9.52 -4.00
C ALA A 267 11.10 10.86 -4.64
N VAL A 268 10.30 11.41 -5.56
CA VAL A 268 10.53 12.74 -6.15
C VAL A 268 10.43 13.83 -5.08
N LYS A 269 9.40 13.78 -4.23
CA LYS A 269 9.18 14.74 -3.14
C LYS A 269 10.29 14.69 -2.09
N ALA A 270 10.79 13.49 -1.78
CA ALA A 270 11.92 13.28 -0.86
C ALA A 270 13.29 13.65 -1.48
N GLY A 271 13.35 13.99 -2.77
CA GLY A 271 14.60 14.28 -3.48
C GLY A 271 15.48 13.05 -3.76
N THR A 272 14.95 11.84 -3.56
CA THR A 272 15.67 10.58 -3.81
C THR A 272 15.51 10.06 -5.24
N MET A 273 14.60 10.65 -6.03
CA MET A 273 14.41 10.36 -7.44
C MET A 273 14.76 11.60 -8.27
N PRO A 274 15.65 11.47 -9.31
CA PRO A 274 16.00 12.58 -10.18
C PRO A 274 14.79 13.19 -10.90
N LYS A 275 14.78 14.51 -11.08
CA LYS A 275 13.66 15.27 -11.68
C LYS A 275 13.38 14.93 -13.15
N ASN A 276 14.36 14.36 -13.86
CA ASN A 276 14.24 13.88 -15.24
C ASN A 276 13.56 12.51 -15.35
N ILE A 277 13.28 11.84 -14.25
CA ILE A 277 12.41 10.65 -14.26
C ILE A 277 10.96 11.13 -14.32
N LYS A 278 10.26 10.71 -15.37
CA LYS A 278 8.87 11.03 -15.65
C LYS A 278 8.05 9.75 -15.69
N THR A 279 6.73 9.89 -15.63
CA THR A 279 5.80 8.75 -15.70
C THR A 279 4.79 8.94 -16.81
N ILE A 280 4.32 7.83 -17.37
CA ILE A 280 3.25 7.79 -18.36
C ILE A 280 2.41 6.53 -18.18
N SER A 281 1.13 6.61 -18.51
CA SER A 281 0.26 5.44 -18.63
C SER A 281 0.53 4.72 -19.95
N ILE A 282 0.38 3.39 -19.96
CA ILE A 282 0.37 2.58 -21.19
C ILE A 282 -1.04 2.01 -21.44
N SER A 283 -1.29 1.61 -22.67
CA SER A 283 -2.54 0.97 -23.08
C SER A 283 -2.28 -0.35 -23.80
N GLY A 284 -3.33 -1.13 -24.06
CA GLY A 284 -3.35 -2.32 -24.84
C GLY A 284 -2.63 -3.55 -24.27
N PRO A 285 -2.95 -4.02 -23.05
CA PRO A 285 -3.72 -3.45 -21.95
C PRO A 285 -2.93 -2.45 -21.08
N SER A 286 -3.63 -1.69 -20.24
CA SER A 286 -2.98 -0.79 -19.25
C SER A 286 -2.35 -1.59 -18.10
N PHE A 287 -1.47 -0.98 -17.34
CA PHE A 287 -1.08 -1.53 -16.05
C PHE A 287 -2.25 -1.52 -15.05
N THR A 288 -2.10 -2.26 -13.95
CA THR A 288 -3.12 -2.35 -12.92
C THR A 288 -3.09 -1.15 -11.98
N GLY A 289 -4.24 -0.86 -11.38
CA GLY A 289 -4.43 0.16 -10.35
C GLY A 289 -5.71 -0.07 -9.60
N GLY A 290 -6.00 0.81 -8.66
CA GLY A 290 -7.24 0.78 -7.90
C GLY A 290 -7.07 1.17 -6.44
N PRO A 291 -8.13 1.04 -5.64
CA PRO A 291 -8.12 1.40 -4.25
C PRO A 291 -7.35 0.40 -3.40
N ALA A 292 -6.70 0.92 -2.36
CA ALA A 292 -6.27 0.17 -1.19
C ALA A 292 -7.40 0.16 -0.16
N TYR A 293 -7.56 -0.96 0.52
CA TYR A 293 -8.67 -1.20 1.43
C TYR A 293 -8.21 -1.33 2.88
N LEU A 294 -9.01 -0.78 3.78
CA LEU A 294 -8.92 -1.02 5.21
C LEU A 294 -9.95 -2.07 5.63
N GLY A 295 -9.54 -3.05 6.41
CA GLY A 295 -10.44 -4.07 6.96
C GLY A 295 -10.57 -3.94 8.48
N ILE A 296 -11.79 -3.71 8.99
CA ILE A 296 -12.06 -3.82 10.42
C ILE A 296 -12.29 -5.30 10.73
N LEU A 297 -11.50 -5.89 11.63
CA LEU A 297 -11.71 -7.30 12.00
C LEU A 297 -13.00 -7.50 12.79
N ALA A 298 -13.75 -8.57 12.46
CA ALA A 298 -15.02 -8.90 13.12
C ALA A 298 -14.85 -9.17 14.61
N ASN A 299 -13.71 -9.71 15.03
CA ASN A 299 -13.34 -10.00 16.41
C ASN A 299 -12.31 -9.02 17.01
N GLY A 300 -12.07 -7.86 16.35
CA GLY A 300 -11.29 -6.75 16.91
C GLY A 300 -11.95 -6.19 18.18
N THR A 301 -11.13 -5.74 19.14
CA THR A 301 -11.62 -5.21 20.43
C THR A 301 -12.10 -3.77 20.32
N ASN A 302 -11.56 -2.98 19.39
CA ASN A 302 -11.89 -1.56 19.23
C ASN A 302 -12.50 -1.23 17.87
N ARG A 303 -13.55 -1.94 17.49
CA ARG A 303 -14.33 -1.64 16.27
C ARG A 303 -14.91 -0.20 16.24
N PRO A 304 -15.42 0.36 17.37
CA PRO A 304 -15.85 1.75 17.40
C PRO A 304 -14.74 2.73 17.03
N GLY A 305 -13.54 2.60 17.62
CA GLY A 305 -12.39 3.44 17.31
C GLY A 305 -11.94 3.30 15.86
N ALA A 306 -11.88 2.08 15.34
CA ALA A 306 -11.55 1.83 13.92
C ALA A 306 -12.53 2.55 12.98
N ARG A 307 -13.84 2.58 13.29
CA ARG A 307 -14.85 3.31 12.51
C ARG A 307 -14.63 4.83 12.55
N VAL A 308 -14.28 5.38 13.71
CA VAL A 308 -13.96 6.82 13.85
C VAL A 308 -12.77 7.18 12.98
N LEU A 309 -11.69 6.38 13.03
CA LEU A 309 -10.49 6.59 12.21
C LEU A 309 -10.82 6.54 10.72
N ILE A 310 -11.55 5.51 10.27
CA ILE A 310 -11.93 5.36 8.86
C ILE A 310 -12.84 6.51 8.42
N ASN A 311 -13.82 6.89 9.23
CA ASN A 311 -14.69 8.02 8.89
C ASN A 311 -13.92 9.33 8.72
N TRP A 312 -12.91 9.57 9.55
CA TRP A 312 -12.02 10.71 9.41
C TRP A 312 -11.16 10.61 8.15
N LEU A 313 -10.60 9.44 7.84
CA LEU A 313 -9.83 9.22 6.60
C LEU A 313 -10.65 9.50 5.34
N LEU A 314 -11.95 9.20 5.35
CA LEU A 314 -12.87 9.45 4.22
C LEU A 314 -13.43 10.90 4.21
N SER A 315 -13.08 11.74 5.18
CA SER A 315 -13.43 13.17 5.14
C SER A 315 -12.55 13.93 4.11
N PRO A 316 -12.97 15.11 3.63
CA PRO A 316 -12.11 15.96 2.81
C PRO A 316 -10.75 16.22 3.45
N ALA A 317 -10.69 16.45 4.76
CA ALA A 317 -9.43 16.67 5.49
C ALA A 317 -8.49 15.45 5.40
N GLY A 318 -8.98 14.24 5.66
CA GLY A 318 -8.20 13.00 5.53
C GLY A 318 -7.76 12.75 4.10
N GLN A 319 -8.63 12.98 3.12
CA GLN A 319 -8.31 12.76 1.71
C GLN A 319 -7.31 13.80 1.16
N ASN A 320 -7.38 15.04 1.59
CA ASN A 320 -6.37 16.06 1.25
C ASN A 320 -4.97 15.65 1.75
N LEU A 321 -4.85 15.05 2.93
CA LEU A 321 -3.57 14.54 3.44
C LEU A 321 -3.03 13.38 2.59
N ILE A 322 -3.90 12.52 2.07
CA ILE A 322 -3.52 11.42 1.17
C ILE A 322 -3.00 11.97 -0.16
N VAL A 323 -3.69 12.97 -0.73
CA VAL A 323 -3.35 13.52 -2.05
C VAL A 323 -2.16 14.48 -1.97
N ALA A 324 -2.19 15.47 -1.08
CA ALA A 324 -1.16 16.51 -0.96
C ALA A 324 -0.04 16.16 0.02
N GLY A 325 -0.20 15.09 0.81
CA GLY A 325 0.76 14.61 1.80
C GLY A 325 2.04 14.05 1.20
N SER A 326 2.82 13.33 2.00
CA SER A 326 4.11 12.75 1.60
C SER A 326 4.01 11.74 0.46
N MET A 327 2.84 11.12 0.29
CA MET A 327 2.63 10.01 -0.64
C MET A 327 2.14 10.45 -2.04
N ASN A 328 1.47 11.60 -2.18
CA ASN A 328 0.74 11.97 -3.40
C ASN A 328 -0.13 10.81 -3.94
N GLY A 329 -0.94 10.24 -3.04
CA GLY A 329 -1.89 9.17 -3.38
C GLY A 329 -3.09 9.72 -4.15
N LEU A 330 -3.97 8.81 -4.56
CA LEU A 330 -5.20 9.17 -5.25
C LEU A 330 -6.39 9.08 -4.28
N PRO A 331 -7.35 10.02 -4.34
CA PRO A 331 -8.49 10.04 -3.44
C PRO A 331 -9.51 8.96 -3.79
N VAL A 332 -10.34 8.59 -2.82
CA VAL A 332 -11.49 7.69 -3.04
C VAL A 332 -12.84 8.41 -2.92
N ILE A 333 -12.82 9.72 -2.73
CA ILE A 333 -13.99 10.59 -2.76
C ILE A 333 -13.92 11.50 -4.00
N PRO A 334 -15.02 12.16 -4.42
CA PRO A 334 -15.02 13.08 -5.55
C PRO A 334 -13.96 14.18 -5.39
N VAL A 335 -13.20 14.43 -6.46
CA VAL A 335 -12.15 15.46 -6.50
C VAL A 335 -12.69 16.85 -6.14
N SER A 336 -13.96 17.13 -6.49
CA SER A 336 -14.66 18.38 -6.14
C SER A 336 -14.81 18.64 -4.64
N LYS A 337 -14.53 17.66 -3.78
CA LYS A 337 -14.54 17.79 -2.31
C LYS A 337 -13.17 18.07 -1.71
N LEU A 338 -12.14 18.04 -2.52
CA LEU A 338 -10.77 18.31 -2.12
C LEU A 338 -10.45 19.81 -2.18
N ASP A 339 -9.40 20.20 -1.48
CA ASP A 339 -8.84 21.55 -1.62
C ASP A 339 -8.36 21.76 -3.06
N PRO A 340 -8.53 22.97 -3.63
CA PRO A 340 -8.17 23.25 -5.03
C PRO A 340 -6.70 22.89 -5.36
N VAL A 341 -5.78 23.08 -4.41
CA VAL A 341 -4.36 22.73 -4.58
C VAL A 341 -4.17 21.21 -4.67
N ALA A 342 -4.86 20.44 -3.84
CA ALA A 342 -4.82 18.98 -3.90
C ALA A 342 -5.49 18.45 -5.17
N ALA A 343 -6.58 19.09 -5.60
CA ALA A 343 -7.35 18.70 -6.79
C ALA A 343 -6.64 18.97 -8.12
N ALA A 344 -5.79 20.00 -8.20
CA ALA A 344 -5.22 20.52 -9.45
C ALA A 344 -4.40 19.51 -10.28
N GLY A 345 -3.79 18.53 -9.62
CA GLY A 345 -2.99 17.50 -10.31
C GLY A 345 -3.76 16.23 -10.73
N ILE A 346 -5.05 16.11 -10.35
CA ILE A 346 -5.82 14.86 -10.47
C ILE A 346 -7.26 15.09 -10.97
N ALA A 347 -7.57 16.27 -11.51
CA ALA A 347 -8.94 16.67 -11.88
C ALA A 347 -9.64 15.70 -12.85
N ASP A 348 -8.87 15.11 -13.78
CA ASP A 348 -9.38 14.22 -14.83
C ASP A 348 -9.23 12.73 -14.47
N LEU A 349 -8.85 12.43 -13.23
CA LEU A 349 -8.60 11.05 -12.82
C LEU A 349 -9.89 10.37 -12.36
N ASP A 350 -10.25 9.28 -13.02
CA ASP A 350 -11.32 8.38 -12.58
C ASP A 350 -10.74 7.03 -12.11
N ILE A 351 -10.65 6.85 -10.81
CA ILE A 351 -10.14 5.61 -10.19
C ILE A 351 -11.07 4.41 -10.42
N THR A 352 -12.34 4.62 -10.78
CA THR A 352 -13.29 3.54 -11.05
C THR A 352 -13.03 2.84 -12.38
N THR A 353 -12.29 3.48 -13.28
CA THR A 353 -11.89 2.95 -14.59
C THR A 353 -10.54 2.23 -14.56
N MET A 354 -9.83 2.26 -13.44
CA MET A 354 -8.55 1.57 -13.31
C MET A 354 -8.72 0.06 -13.46
N ARG A 355 -7.82 -0.56 -14.20
CA ARG A 355 -7.82 -2.02 -14.36
C ARG A 355 -7.36 -2.68 -13.05
N PRO A 356 -8.22 -3.48 -12.40
CA PRO A 356 -7.87 -4.11 -11.12
C PRO A 356 -6.85 -5.24 -11.32
N PRO A 357 -6.07 -5.59 -10.28
CA PRO A 357 -5.34 -6.86 -10.26
C PRO A 357 -6.32 -8.03 -10.24
N TYR A 358 -5.82 -9.22 -10.56
CA TYR A 358 -6.59 -10.45 -10.43
C TYR A 358 -6.99 -10.73 -8.97
N VAL A 359 -8.06 -11.50 -8.80
CA VAL A 359 -8.41 -12.08 -7.49
C VAL A 359 -7.24 -12.90 -6.93
N SER A 360 -7.13 -12.96 -5.60
CA SER A 360 -5.96 -13.51 -4.89
C SER A 360 -5.52 -14.90 -5.40
N ALA A 361 -6.45 -15.79 -5.71
CA ALA A 361 -6.13 -17.12 -6.24
C ALA A 361 -5.37 -17.04 -7.57
N ASN A 362 -5.92 -16.29 -8.55
CA ASN A 362 -5.25 -16.08 -9.83
C ASN A 362 -3.92 -15.32 -9.67
N ALA A 363 -3.88 -14.33 -8.78
CA ALA A 363 -2.67 -13.57 -8.50
C ALA A 363 -1.55 -14.44 -7.92
N ASN A 364 -1.88 -15.40 -7.06
CA ASN A 364 -0.91 -16.38 -6.54
C ASN A 364 -0.42 -17.32 -7.66
N ASN A 365 -1.30 -17.75 -8.56
CA ASN A 365 -0.92 -18.55 -9.71
C ASN A 365 0.00 -17.80 -10.69
N VAL A 366 -0.19 -16.48 -10.85
CA VAL A 366 0.75 -15.62 -11.59
C VAL A 366 2.13 -15.58 -10.91
N ARG A 367 2.18 -15.40 -9.59
CA ARG A 367 3.46 -15.34 -8.85
C ARG A 367 4.23 -16.66 -8.93
N SER A 368 3.57 -17.78 -8.67
CA SER A 368 4.18 -19.12 -8.74
C SER A 368 4.55 -19.48 -10.17
N GLY A 369 3.67 -19.23 -11.15
CA GLY A 369 3.96 -19.45 -12.56
C GLY A 369 5.16 -18.64 -13.04
N TRP A 370 5.25 -17.37 -12.69
CA TRP A 370 6.41 -16.55 -13.04
C TRP A 370 7.71 -17.13 -12.47
N ALA A 371 7.70 -17.56 -11.20
CA ALA A 371 8.89 -18.09 -10.55
C ALA A 371 9.42 -19.37 -11.23
N THR A 372 8.53 -20.18 -11.78
CA THR A 372 8.88 -21.43 -12.48
C THR A 372 9.17 -21.24 -13.98
N GLU A 373 8.53 -20.26 -14.61
CA GLU A 373 8.52 -20.10 -16.06
C GLU A 373 9.52 -19.06 -16.59
N VAL A 374 9.96 -18.07 -15.77
CA VAL A 374 10.66 -16.92 -16.30
C VAL A 374 12.12 -16.83 -15.86
N PRO A 375 12.49 -16.79 -14.56
CA PRO A 375 13.88 -16.60 -14.15
C PRO A 375 14.80 -17.75 -14.63
N GLY A 376 15.99 -17.39 -15.11
CA GLY A 376 17.02 -18.37 -15.48
C GLY A 376 16.70 -19.27 -16.67
N LYS A 377 15.70 -18.93 -17.47
CA LYS A 377 15.24 -19.70 -18.64
C LYS A 377 15.67 -19.05 -19.95
#